data_dec1d28eb13be2659c869a56e3ed9851
#
_entry.id   dec1d28eb13be2659c869a56e3ed9851
#
_cell.length_a   1.000
_cell.length_b   1.000
_cell.length_c   1.000
_cell.angle_alpha   90.00
_cell.angle_beta   90.00
_cell.angle_gamma   90.00
#
_symmetry.space_group_name_H-M   'P 1'
#
loop_
_entity.id
_entity.type
_entity.pdbx_description
1 polymer ?
#
loop_
_entity_poly.entity_id
_entity_poly.type
_entity_poly.pdbx_seq_one_letter_code
_entity_poly.pdbx_strand_id
1 'polypeptide(L)'
;MDAVRIGLGPLTIDDVVAVARLDAPVALDPEALAAIADTHRHVAALAASDKPVYGVSTGFGALATRHIPVQRREQLQLSLIRSHAAGSGPEVEREVVRALMLLRLSTLCTGRTGVRPVVAETYAAVLNAGLTPVVREYGSLGCSGDLAPLAHCALVLLGEGEVRDAAGELRPAGEALAAAGLRPLVLREKEGLALINGTDGMLGMLALACHDLGRLLTASDVIAAMSVEGLLGTDRTLDPALVGLRPQPGQQVAAANMRRVLAGSPVVASHRDDPDCPIVQDAYSLRCAPQVAGAGRDTLEHARRVAGYELASAIDNPVVVPDGRVESNGNFHGAPVGYALDFLAIAVADLASISERRTDRFLDAKRSNGLPPFLADDPGVDSGHMILQYTQAGIVAELKRLAAPASVDSIPSSALQEDHVSLGWHAGRKLRRALDGLARVLACEALTAARALDLR
;
A
#
# COMPACT_ATOMS: atom_id res chain seq x y z
N MET A 1 -8.66 -14.39 16.47
CA MET A 1 -8.32 -14.50 15.04
C MET A 1 -7.27 -15.58 14.91
N ASP A 2 -7.39 -16.42 13.90
CA ASP A 2 -6.39 -17.48 13.69
C ASP A 2 -5.04 -16.86 13.31
N ALA A 3 -3.95 -17.58 13.62
CA ALA A 3 -2.61 -17.12 13.28
C ALA A 3 -2.36 -17.19 11.75
N VAL A 4 -1.76 -16.16 11.19
CA VAL A 4 -1.26 -16.19 9.82
C VAL A 4 -0.01 -17.07 9.78
N ARG A 5 -0.04 -18.12 8.98
CA ARG A 5 1.07 -19.07 8.83
C ARG A 5 2.06 -18.55 7.80
N ILE A 6 3.33 -18.49 8.19
CA ILE A 6 4.42 -18.04 7.32
C ILE A 6 5.30 -19.26 7.01
N GLY A 7 5.21 -19.69 5.75
CA GLY A 7 5.90 -20.86 5.23
C GLY A 7 6.77 -20.53 4.01
N LEU A 8 7.02 -21.54 3.19
CA LEU A 8 7.75 -21.39 1.92
C LEU A 8 6.89 -20.79 0.79
N GLY A 9 5.56 -20.82 0.96
CA GLY A 9 4.61 -20.27 -0.01
C GLY A 9 4.34 -18.78 0.18
N PRO A 10 3.67 -18.14 -0.81
CA PRO A 10 3.35 -16.71 -0.76
C PRO A 10 2.28 -16.40 0.30
N LEU A 11 2.35 -15.20 0.86
CA LEU A 11 1.25 -14.57 1.57
C LEU A 11 0.23 -14.00 0.60
N THR A 12 -0.98 -13.74 1.09
CA THR A 12 -2.03 -13.03 0.38
C THR A 12 -2.13 -11.57 0.84
N ILE A 13 -2.82 -10.72 0.07
CA ILE A 13 -3.14 -9.35 0.51
C ILE A 13 -3.95 -9.36 1.81
N ASP A 14 -4.86 -10.33 1.97
CA ASP A 14 -5.69 -10.45 3.16
C ASP A 14 -4.87 -10.85 4.40
N ASP A 15 -3.84 -11.68 4.26
CA ASP A 15 -2.88 -11.97 5.33
C ASP A 15 -2.13 -10.72 5.78
N VAL A 16 -1.69 -9.89 4.82
CA VAL A 16 -1.05 -8.61 5.13
C VAL A 16 -1.99 -7.70 5.92
N VAL A 17 -3.25 -7.59 5.50
CA VAL A 17 -4.27 -6.79 6.20
C VAL A 17 -4.56 -7.34 7.60
N ALA A 18 -4.69 -8.66 7.74
CA ALA A 18 -4.95 -9.31 9.01
C ALA A 18 -3.86 -9.01 10.05
N VAL A 19 -2.57 -9.13 9.68
CA VAL A 19 -1.45 -8.85 10.59
C VAL A 19 -1.24 -7.36 10.81
N ALA A 20 -1.37 -6.54 9.76
CA ALA A 20 -1.06 -5.12 9.83
C ALA A 20 -2.12 -4.30 10.59
N ARG A 21 -3.41 -4.61 10.41
CA ARG A 21 -4.54 -3.84 10.94
C ARG A 21 -5.30 -4.53 12.06
N LEU A 22 -5.40 -5.86 11.98
CA LEU A 22 -6.27 -6.63 12.89
C LEU A 22 -5.45 -7.37 13.96
N ASP A 23 -4.14 -7.14 13.99
CA ASP A 23 -3.20 -7.75 14.95
C ASP A 23 -3.24 -9.28 14.98
N ALA A 24 -3.56 -9.92 13.85
CA ALA A 24 -3.49 -11.36 13.75
C ALA A 24 -2.07 -11.83 14.11
N PRO A 25 -1.91 -12.82 15.00
CA PRO A 25 -0.61 -13.37 15.33
C PRO A 25 -0.01 -14.09 14.12
N VAL A 26 1.31 -14.21 14.09
CA VAL A 26 2.03 -14.99 13.07
C VAL A 26 2.60 -16.26 13.65
N ALA A 27 2.61 -17.33 12.86
CA ALA A 27 3.20 -18.61 13.21
C ALA A 27 4.13 -19.08 12.09
N LEU A 28 5.37 -19.45 12.45
CA LEU A 28 6.36 -19.94 11.49
C LEU A 28 6.15 -21.43 11.25
N ASP A 29 6.12 -21.82 9.98
CA ASP A 29 6.05 -23.23 9.63
C ASP A 29 7.39 -23.94 9.89
N PRO A 30 7.37 -25.15 10.47
CA PRO A 30 8.59 -25.91 10.73
C PRO A 30 9.42 -26.17 9.46
N GLU A 31 8.77 -26.31 8.31
CA GLU A 31 9.43 -26.51 7.02
C GLU A 31 10.22 -25.26 6.60
N ALA A 32 9.68 -24.05 6.83
CA ALA A 32 10.39 -22.80 6.60
C ALA A 32 11.63 -22.67 7.50
N LEU A 33 11.49 -23.00 8.80
CA LEU A 33 12.61 -22.98 9.74
C LEU A 33 13.71 -23.99 9.33
N ALA A 34 13.32 -25.17 8.83
CA ALA A 34 14.26 -26.17 8.33
C ALA A 34 15.00 -25.65 7.09
N ALA A 35 14.29 -24.98 6.15
CA ALA A 35 14.90 -24.39 4.95
C ALA A 35 15.85 -23.23 5.30
N ILE A 36 15.51 -22.38 6.27
CA ILE A 36 16.39 -21.35 6.79
C ILE A 36 17.66 -21.96 7.37
N ALA A 37 17.54 -22.99 8.21
CA ALA A 37 18.67 -23.67 8.85
C ALA A 37 19.60 -24.33 7.81
N ASP A 38 19.01 -24.94 6.77
CA ASP A 38 19.78 -25.53 5.67
C ASP A 38 20.58 -24.49 4.91
N THR A 39 19.94 -23.42 4.48
CA THR A 39 20.57 -22.32 3.75
C THR A 39 21.63 -21.61 4.58
N HIS A 40 21.40 -21.45 5.89
CA HIS A 40 22.40 -20.89 6.79
C HIS A 40 23.69 -21.72 6.83
N ARG A 41 23.61 -23.05 6.78
CA ARG A 41 24.82 -23.92 6.73
C ARG A 41 25.69 -23.61 5.53
N HIS A 42 25.12 -23.32 4.36
CA HIS A 42 25.87 -22.91 3.17
C HIS A 42 26.58 -21.56 3.37
N VAL A 43 25.90 -20.57 3.93
CA VAL A 43 26.50 -19.25 4.22
C VAL A 43 27.60 -19.36 5.26
N ALA A 44 27.43 -20.15 6.32
CA ALA A 44 28.45 -20.39 7.35
C ALA A 44 29.72 -21.07 6.75
N ALA A 45 29.54 -22.03 5.86
CA ALA A 45 30.65 -22.66 5.17
C ALA A 45 31.41 -21.66 4.26
N LEU A 46 30.71 -20.80 3.54
CA LEU A 46 31.31 -19.73 2.73
C LEU A 46 32.02 -18.69 3.60
N ALA A 47 31.44 -18.32 4.75
CA ALA A 47 32.07 -17.41 5.69
C ALA A 47 33.39 -17.94 6.26
N ALA A 48 33.52 -19.25 6.40
CA ALA A 48 34.76 -19.92 6.83
C ALA A 48 35.81 -20.06 5.70
N SER A 49 35.46 -19.77 4.46
CA SER A 49 36.36 -19.87 3.31
C SER A 49 37.19 -18.59 3.13
N ASP A 50 38.37 -18.74 2.45
CA ASP A 50 39.24 -17.61 2.09
C ASP A 50 38.73 -16.79 0.89
N LYS A 51 37.68 -17.25 0.18
CA LYS A 51 37.13 -16.56 -0.97
C LYS A 51 36.27 -15.39 -0.55
N PRO A 52 36.49 -14.18 -1.10
CA PRO A 52 35.61 -13.05 -0.86
C PRO A 52 34.19 -13.35 -1.39
N VAL A 53 33.19 -13.20 -0.53
CA VAL A 53 31.77 -13.34 -0.89
C VAL A 53 31.07 -12.07 -0.49
N TYR A 54 30.38 -11.43 -1.46
CA TYR A 54 29.64 -10.17 -1.21
C TYR A 54 28.61 -10.34 -0.07
N GLY A 55 28.60 -9.39 0.83
CA GLY A 55 27.67 -9.38 1.97
C GLY A 55 27.97 -10.39 3.08
N VAL A 56 28.95 -11.29 2.87
CA VAL A 56 29.39 -12.29 3.85
C VAL A 56 30.77 -11.94 4.40
N SER A 57 31.76 -11.71 3.53
CA SER A 57 33.14 -11.42 3.93
C SER A 57 33.72 -10.14 3.31
N THR A 58 32.89 -9.32 2.66
CA THR A 58 33.26 -8.02 2.08
C THR A 58 32.43 -6.88 2.65
N GLY A 59 32.85 -5.63 2.38
CA GLY A 59 32.00 -4.47 2.57
C GLY A 59 30.81 -4.45 1.59
N PHE A 60 29.98 -3.39 1.64
CA PHE A 60 28.73 -3.28 0.90
C PHE A 60 28.77 -2.14 -0.14
N GLY A 61 27.94 -2.22 -1.17
CA GLY A 61 27.80 -1.21 -2.22
C GLY A 61 29.16 -0.88 -2.85
N ALA A 62 29.53 0.38 -2.92
CA ALA A 62 30.81 0.84 -3.43
C ALA A 62 32.05 0.29 -2.68
N LEU A 63 31.85 -0.26 -1.47
CA LEU A 63 32.90 -0.85 -0.63
C LEU A 63 33.03 -2.38 -0.80
N ALA A 64 32.36 -3.00 -1.76
CA ALA A 64 32.32 -4.45 -1.98
C ALA A 64 33.69 -5.06 -2.24
N THR A 65 34.70 -4.29 -2.69
CA THR A 65 36.06 -4.73 -2.91
C THR A 65 36.89 -4.85 -1.63
N ARG A 66 36.40 -4.38 -0.49
CA ARG A 66 37.10 -4.44 0.80
C ARG A 66 36.85 -5.76 1.51
N HIS A 67 37.88 -6.61 1.64
CA HIS A 67 37.78 -7.79 2.49
C HIS A 67 37.77 -7.45 3.98
N ILE A 68 36.90 -8.13 4.73
CA ILE A 68 36.67 -7.89 6.18
C ILE A 68 37.19 -9.14 6.95
N PRO A 69 38.14 -8.95 7.88
CA PRO A 69 38.62 -10.05 8.72
C PRO A 69 37.50 -10.64 9.59
N VAL A 70 37.54 -11.95 9.83
CA VAL A 70 36.51 -12.70 10.56
C VAL A 70 36.16 -12.03 11.88
N GLN A 71 37.13 -11.54 12.67
CA GLN A 71 36.97 -10.92 13.95
C GLN A 71 36.18 -9.59 13.90
N ARG A 72 36.01 -9.01 12.72
CA ARG A 72 35.28 -7.74 12.54
C ARG A 72 33.95 -7.89 11.82
N ARG A 73 33.54 -9.09 11.44
CA ARG A 73 32.30 -9.30 10.66
C ARG A 73 31.03 -9.06 11.47
N GLU A 74 31.02 -9.39 12.77
CA GLU A 74 29.93 -9.04 13.67
C GLU A 74 29.77 -7.52 13.77
N GLN A 75 30.89 -6.80 13.99
CA GLN A 75 30.92 -5.33 13.99
C GLN A 75 30.43 -4.75 12.64
N LEU A 76 30.78 -5.38 11.51
CA LEU A 76 30.33 -4.96 10.20
C LEU A 76 28.80 -5.01 10.09
N GLN A 77 28.14 -6.11 10.54
CA GLN A 77 26.69 -6.23 10.50
C GLN A 77 25.99 -5.15 11.38
N LEU A 78 26.50 -4.96 12.57
CA LEU A 78 26.01 -3.92 13.49
C LEU A 78 26.19 -2.52 12.92
N SER A 79 27.35 -2.22 12.36
CA SER A 79 27.64 -0.92 11.74
C SER A 79 26.78 -0.67 10.51
N LEU A 80 26.47 -1.70 9.73
CA LEU A 80 25.55 -1.63 8.60
C LEU A 80 24.17 -1.14 9.07
N ILE A 81 23.56 -1.82 10.04
CA ILE A 81 22.23 -1.48 10.52
C ILE A 81 22.22 -0.04 11.09
N ARG A 82 23.17 0.30 11.95
CA ARG A 82 23.24 1.65 12.56
C ARG A 82 23.42 2.76 11.52
N SER A 83 24.25 2.55 10.51
CA SER A 83 24.50 3.54 9.46
C SER A 83 23.32 3.72 8.50
N HIS A 84 22.50 2.69 8.31
CA HIS A 84 21.36 2.71 7.40
C HIS A 84 20.07 3.16 8.10
N ALA A 85 19.99 3.11 9.42
CA ALA A 85 18.84 3.63 10.18
C ALA A 85 18.90 5.18 10.29
N ALA A 86 18.94 5.83 9.13
CA ALA A 86 19.13 7.27 8.97
C ALA A 86 17.85 7.99 8.49
N GLY A 87 16.69 7.38 8.69
CA GLY A 87 15.40 7.97 8.31
C GLY A 87 15.06 9.20 9.13
N SER A 88 14.30 10.13 8.56
CA SER A 88 13.88 11.39 9.18
C SER A 88 12.44 11.75 8.79
N GLY A 89 11.87 12.79 9.41
CA GLY A 89 10.51 13.25 9.18
C GLY A 89 9.47 12.62 10.10
N PRO A 90 8.17 12.70 9.75
CA PRO A 90 7.09 12.11 10.52
C PRO A 90 7.22 10.59 10.68
N GLU A 91 6.56 10.05 11.71
CA GLU A 91 6.42 8.60 11.85
C GLU A 91 5.54 8.04 10.73
N VAL A 92 5.93 6.87 10.22
CA VAL A 92 5.13 6.07 9.28
C VAL A 92 4.02 5.35 10.06
N GLU A 93 2.84 5.24 9.47
CA GLU A 93 1.67 4.63 10.09
C GLU A 93 1.96 3.20 10.55
N ARG A 94 1.44 2.86 11.74
CA ARG A 94 1.59 1.53 12.37
C ARG A 94 1.33 0.39 11.39
N GLU A 95 0.24 0.46 10.64
CA GLU A 95 -0.14 -0.60 9.69
C GLU A 95 0.89 -0.80 8.58
N VAL A 96 1.52 0.27 8.10
CA VAL A 96 2.57 0.18 7.07
C VAL A 96 3.83 -0.49 7.64
N VAL A 97 4.22 -0.11 8.86
CA VAL A 97 5.40 -0.70 9.51
C VAL A 97 5.17 -2.18 9.83
N ARG A 98 3.98 -2.56 10.31
CA ARG A 98 3.65 -3.96 10.57
C ARG A 98 3.58 -4.80 9.30
N ALA A 99 3.05 -4.23 8.20
CA ALA A 99 3.09 -4.87 6.88
C ALA A 99 4.53 -5.08 6.40
N LEU A 100 5.38 -4.07 6.51
CA LEU A 100 6.82 -4.15 6.20
C LEU A 100 7.50 -5.26 7.01
N MET A 101 7.25 -5.32 8.33
CA MET A 101 7.79 -6.36 9.21
C MET A 101 7.35 -7.77 8.77
N LEU A 102 6.06 -7.95 8.49
CA LEU A 102 5.51 -9.23 8.04
C LEU A 102 6.17 -9.68 6.73
N LEU A 103 6.31 -8.77 5.78
CA LEU A 103 6.86 -9.09 4.45
C LEU A 103 8.35 -9.38 4.51
N ARG A 104 9.13 -8.66 5.33
CA ARG A 104 10.53 -9.05 5.59
C ARG A 104 10.61 -10.44 6.23
N LEU A 105 9.76 -10.72 7.22
CA LEU A 105 9.71 -12.04 7.86
C LEU A 105 9.35 -13.14 6.83
N SER A 106 8.37 -12.90 5.97
CA SER A 106 8.02 -13.81 4.87
C SER A 106 9.21 -14.10 3.96
N THR A 107 9.95 -13.06 3.57
CA THR A 107 11.17 -13.23 2.75
C THR A 107 12.22 -14.08 3.48
N LEU A 108 12.45 -13.85 4.77
CA LEU A 108 13.38 -14.70 5.56
C LEU A 108 12.92 -16.17 5.54
N CYS A 109 11.62 -16.41 5.63
CA CYS A 109 11.02 -17.75 5.66
C CYS A 109 11.09 -18.49 4.31
N THR A 110 11.41 -17.81 3.20
CA THR A 110 11.65 -18.50 1.93
C THR A 110 12.89 -19.43 1.94
N GLY A 111 13.73 -19.31 2.97
CA GLY A 111 14.98 -20.06 3.05
C GLY A 111 16.00 -19.65 2.00
N ARG A 112 16.01 -18.39 1.53
CA ARG A 112 16.93 -17.87 0.49
C ARG A 112 17.89 -16.80 0.99
N THR A 113 17.74 -16.35 2.22
CA THR A 113 18.51 -15.22 2.76
C THR A 113 19.79 -15.64 3.51
N GLY A 114 19.86 -16.88 3.97
CA GLY A 114 21.03 -17.43 4.68
C GLY A 114 21.16 -17.01 6.15
N VAL A 115 20.14 -16.42 6.74
CA VAL A 115 20.09 -16.05 8.17
C VAL A 115 19.94 -17.31 9.06
N ARG A 116 20.24 -17.18 10.36
CA ARG A 116 19.89 -18.22 11.34
C ARG A 116 18.39 -18.26 11.62
N PRO A 117 17.80 -19.45 11.96
CA PRO A 117 16.39 -19.54 12.34
C PRO A 117 15.97 -18.55 13.44
N VAL A 118 16.83 -18.34 14.45
CA VAL A 118 16.58 -17.40 15.56
C VAL A 118 16.28 -15.98 15.10
N VAL A 119 16.76 -15.56 13.93
CA VAL A 119 16.46 -14.23 13.37
C VAL A 119 14.99 -14.13 12.98
N ALA A 120 14.46 -15.13 12.27
CA ALA A 120 13.04 -15.19 11.92
C ALA A 120 12.14 -15.38 13.16
N GLU A 121 12.56 -16.23 14.08
CA GLU A 121 11.83 -16.46 15.35
C GLU A 121 11.73 -15.19 16.19
N THR A 122 12.83 -14.43 16.33
CA THR A 122 12.82 -13.16 17.06
C THR A 122 11.98 -12.11 16.35
N TYR A 123 12.05 -12.06 15.02
CA TYR A 123 11.24 -11.12 14.22
C TYR A 123 9.73 -11.39 14.40
N ALA A 124 9.33 -12.67 14.34
CA ALA A 124 7.95 -13.10 14.60
C ALA A 124 7.51 -12.77 16.04
N ALA A 125 8.38 -13.00 17.02
CA ALA A 125 8.09 -12.71 18.42
C ALA A 125 7.89 -11.21 18.69
N VAL A 126 8.70 -10.33 18.08
CA VAL A 126 8.54 -8.86 18.16
C VAL A 126 7.20 -8.42 17.55
N LEU A 127 6.86 -8.97 16.38
CA LEU A 127 5.58 -8.68 15.71
C LEU A 127 4.38 -9.14 16.56
N ASN A 128 4.46 -10.34 17.14
CA ASN A 128 3.42 -10.91 18.01
C ASN A 128 3.30 -10.21 19.36
N ALA A 129 4.38 -9.62 19.87
CA ALA A 129 4.36 -8.81 21.09
C ALA A 129 3.70 -7.43 20.87
N GLY A 130 3.26 -7.12 19.62
CA GLY A 130 2.65 -5.84 19.29
C GLY A 130 3.63 -4.67 19.26
N LEU A 131 4.95 -4.96 19.27
CA LEU A 131 5.98 -3.94 19.22
C LEU A 131 6.16 -3.46 17.78
N THR A 132 5.91 -2.17 17.54
CA THR A 132 6.02 -1.55 16.22
C THR A 132 7.21 -0.59 16.21
N PRO A 133 8.26 -0.85 15.44
CA PRO A 133 9.41 0.05 15.30
C PRO A 133 9.00 1.45 14.86
N VAL A 134 9.67 2.47 15.39
CA VAL A 134 9.51 3.85 14.91
C VAL A 134 10.29 4.00 13.61
N VAL A 135 9.56 3.98 12.49
CA VAL A 135 10.09 4.21 11.15
C VAL A 135 9.76 5.62 10.70
N ARG A 136 10.70 6.30 10.05
CA ARG A 136 10.53 7.67 9.56
C ARG A 136 10.19 7.71 8.08
N GLU A 137 9.46 8.74 7.66
CA GLU A 137 8.91 8.87 6.29
C GLU A 137 9.98 8.96 5.21
N TYR A 138 11.08 9.70 5.46
CA TYR A 138 12.16 9.90 4.49
C TYR A 138 13.33 8.99 4.80
N GLY A 139 13.92 8.36 3.77
CA GLY A 139 15.10 7.50 3.91
C GLY A 139 15.18 6.35 2.90
N SER A 140 14.09 6.02 2.20
CA SER A 140 14.12 5.02 1.13
C SER A 140 14.06 5.69 -0.24
N LEU A 141 14.94 5.29 -1.14
CA LEU A 141 14.92 5.62 -2.58
C LEU A 141 14.36 4.45 -3.42
N GLY A 142 14.13 3.29 -2.81
CA GLY A 142 13.67 2.10 -3.50
C GLY A 142 14.69 1.48 -4.47
N CYS A 143 15.96 1.82 -4.34
CA CYS A 143 17.05 1.31 -5.18
C CYS A 143 17.47 -0.12 -4.77
N SER A 144 17.95 -0.30 -3.53
CA SER A 144 18.18 -1.61 -2.92
C SER A 144 17.01 -2.02 -2.02
N GLY A 145 15.79 -1.71 -2.44
CA GLY A 145 14.60 -1.79 -1.62
C GLY A 145 14.50 -0.64 -0.60
N ASP A 146 13.87 -0.91 0.53
CA ASP A 146 13.51 0.07 1.57
C ASP A 146 14.56 0.07 2.70
N LEU A 147 15.83 0.39 2.38
CA LEU A 147 16.98 0.24 3.27
C LEU A 147 16.78 0.88 4.64
N ALA A 148 16.52 2.19 4.71
CA ALA A 148 16.39 2.90 5.98
C ALA A 148 15.17 2.45 6.79
N PRO A 149 13.96 2.31 6.23
CA PRO A 149 12.82 1.73 6.95
C PRO A 149 13.11 0.36 7.55
N LEU A 150 13.69 -0.55 6.78
CA LEU A 150 14.07 -1.88 7.24
C LEU A 150 15.18 -1.83 8.30
N ALA A 151 16.14 -0.91 8.18
CA ALA A 151 17.20 -0.73 9.17
C ALA A 151 16.64 -0.25 10.52
N HIS A 152 15.65 0.63 10.54
CA HIS A 152 14.95 1.00 11.79
C HIS A 152 14.25 -0.20 12.42
N CYS A 153 13.64 -1.09 11.63
CA CYS A 153 13.07 -2.33 12.15
C CYS A 153 14.15 -3.28 12.69
N ALA A 154 15.27 -3.40 11.99
CA ALA A 154 16.40 -4.23 12.41
C ALA A 154 17.06 -3.74 13.70
N LEU A 155 17.16 -2.41 13.93
CA LEU A 155 17.66 -1.86 15.19
C LEU A 155 16.88 -2.39 16.40
N VAL A 156 15.55 -2.52 16.27
CA VAL A 156 14.72 -3.00 17.36
C VAL A 156 15.07 -4.45 17.74
N LEU A 157 15.40 -5.30 16.76
CA LEU A 157 15.84 -6.67 17.03
C LEU A 157 17.17 -6.71 17.82
N LEU A 158 17.98 -5.64 17.72
CA LEU A 158 19.25 -5.48 18.44
C LEU A 158 19.06 -4.83 19.80
N GLY A 159 17.83 -4.45 20.19
CA GLY A 159 17.53 -3.72 21.41
C GLY A 159 17.85 -2.21 21.33
N GLU A 160 18.03 -1.68 20.12
CA GLU A 160 18.34 -0.27 19.88
C GLU A 160 17.15 0.43 19.19
N GLY A 161 17.12 1.78 19.22
CA GLY A 161 16.04 2.58 18.68
C GLY A 161 14.80 2.60 19.55
N GLU A 162 13.66 2.93 18.95
CA GLU A 162 12.38 3.15 19.63
C GLU A 162 11.27 2.30 19.01
N VAL A 163 10.28 1.95 19.83
CA VAL A 163 9.06 1.24 19.40
C VAL A 163 7.82 1.92 19.96
N ARG A 164 6.71 1.77 19.27
CA ARG A 164 5.38 1.90 19.84
C ARG A 164 4.94 0.53 20.35
N ASP A 165 4.59 0.44 21.63
CA ASP A 165 4.05 -0.81 22.20
C ASP A 165 2.57 -1.04 21.78
N ALA A 166 1.96 -2.12 22.23
CA ALA A 166 0.58 -2.45 21.90
C ALA A 166 -0.45 -1.39 22.36
N ALA A 167 -0.11 -0.57 23.37
CA ALA A 167 -0.91 0.58 23.79
C ALA A 167 -0.63 1.87 23.00
N GLY A 168 0.36 1.84 22.08
CA GLY A 168 0.79 2.99 21.30
C GLY A 168 1.82 3.88 22.03
N GLU A 169 2.27 3.49 23.21
CA GLU A 169 3.24 4.25 24.00
C GLU A 169 4.65 4.10 23.41
N LEU A 170 5.37 5.24 23.35
CA LEU A 170 6.76 5.26 22.88
C LEU A 170 7.70 4.71 23.95
N ARG A 171 8.53 3.74 23.58
CA ARG A 171 9.51 3.11 24.48
C ARG A 171 10.86 2.87 23.80
N PRO A 172 11.97 2.90 24.56
CA PRO A 172 13.24 2.35 24.09
C PRO A 172 13.09 0.86 23.75
N ALA A 173 13.64 0.44 22.61
CA ALA A 173 13.47 -0.94 22.13
C ALA A 173 13.99 -1.99 23.12
N GLY A 174 15.16 -1.75 23.77
CA GLY A 174 15.73 -2.67 24.75
C GLY A 174 14.81 -2.92 25.95
N GLU A 175 14.15 -1.88 26.46
CA GLU A 175 13.18 -1.99 27.55
C GLU A 175 11.92 -2.73 27.13
N ALA A 176 11.40 -2.44 25.93
CA ALA A 176 10.21 -3.08 25.38
C ALA A 176 10.45 -4.57 25.11
N LEU A 177 11.60 -4.94 24.55
CA LEU A 177 12.00 -6.34 24.38
C LEU A 177 12.07 -7.09 25.71
N ALA A 178 12.75 -6.48 26.72
CA ALA A 178 12.86 -7.09 28.04
C ALA A 178 11.49 -7.29 28.69
N ALA A 179 10.59 -6.30 28.58
CA ALA A 179 9.22 -6.41 29.07
C ALA A 179 8.42 -7.52 28.40
N ALA A 180 8.70 -7.79 27.11
CA ALA A 180 8.11 -8.91 26.34
C ALA A 180 8.82 -10.26 26.57
N GLY A 181 9.83 -10.33 27.43
CA GLY A 181 10.64 -11.54 27.67
C GLY A 181 11.57 -11.91 26.49
N LEU A 182 11.85 -10.97 25.61
CA LEU A 182 12.68 -11.16 24.41
C LEU A 182 14.11 -10.68 24.68
N ARG A 183 15.07 -11.33 24.04
CA ARG A 183 16.49 -10.93 24.12
C ARG A 183 16.93 -10.28 22.82
N PRO A 184 17.73 -9.23 22.88
CA PRO A 184 18.35 -8.63 21.70
C PRO A 184 19.18 -9.68 20.92
N LEU A 185 19.13 -9.60 19.59
CA LEU A 185 19.95 -10.43 18.71
C LEU A 185 21.39 -9.92 18.64
N VAL A 186 22.32 -10.83 18.52
CA VAL A 186 23.69 -10.58 18.06
C VAL A 186 23.79 -11.11 16.65
N LEU A 187 23.99 -10.22 15.67
CA LEU A 187 24.02 -10.58 14.26
C LEU A 187 25.29 -11.32 13.87
N ARG A 188 25.14 -12.26 12.94
CA ARG A 188 26.25 -12.98 12.29
C ARG A 188 26.35 -12.55 10.82
N GLU A 189 27.32 -13.15 10.11
CA GLU A 189 27.59 -12.84 8.71
C GLU A 189 26.32 -12.89 7.86
N LYS A 190 26.16 -11.90 6.99
CA LYS A 190 25.03 -11.67 6.09
C LYS A 190 23.69 -11.25 6.77
N GLU A 191 23.48 -11.48 8.06
CA GLU A 191 22.19 -11.23 8.72
C GLU A 191 21.78 -9.75 8.69
N GLY A 192 22.74 -8.83 8.86
CA GLY A 192 22.47 -7.40 8.77
C GLY A 192 21.91 -7.02 7.39
N LEU A 193 22.55 -7.48 6.32
CA LEU A 193 22.10 -7.18 4.96
C LEU A 193 20.76 -7.84 4.64
N ALA A 194 20.59 -9.11 5.05
CA ALA A 194 19.32 -9.83 4.86
C ALA A 194 18.11 -9.18 5.57
N LEU A 195 18.36 -8.41 6.62
CA LEU A 195 17.30 -7.69 7.35
C LEU A 195 16.88 -6.40 6.66
N ILE A 196 17.66 -5.84 5.74
CA ILE A 196 17.41 -4.50 5.19
C ILE A 196 17.26 -4.44 3.67
N ASN A 197 17.56 -5.52 2.95
CA ASN A 197 17.62 -5.50 1.48
C ASN A 197 16.35 -6.09 0.87
N GLY A 198 15.33 -5.26 0.60
CA GLY A 198 14.08 -5.68 -0.03
C GLY A 198 13.04 -4.59 -0.15
N THR A 199 11.98 -4.89 -0.91
CA THR A 199 10.90 -3.96 -1.29
C THR A 199 9.69 -4.03 -0.33
N ASP A 200 9.90 -4.47 0.89
CA ASP A 200 8.84 -4.91 1.81
C ASP A 200 7.91 -3.78 2.25
N GLY A 201 8.44 -2.57 2.44
CA GLY A 201 7.62 -1.42 2.85
C GLY A 201 6.74 -0.90 1.71
N MET A 202 7.31 -0.74 0.51
CA MET A 202 6.52 -0.32 -0.65
C MET A 202 5.50 -1.39 -1.06
N LEU A 203 5.83 -2.68 -0.94
CA LEU A 203 4.89 -3.79 -1.17
C LEU A 203 3.79 -3.81 -0.10
N GLY A 204 4.12 -3.56 1.18
CA GLY A 204 3.15 -3.41 2.26
C GLY A 204 2.15 -2.30 1.97
N MET A 205 2.62 -1.13 1.52
CA MET A 205 1.76 -0.03 1.10
C MET A 205 0.89 -0.40 -0.11
N LEU A 206 1.41 -1.15 -1.08
CA LEU A 206 0.65 -1.62 -2.24
C LEU A 206 -0.47 -2.60 -1.83
N ALA A 207 -0.18 -3.56 -0.96
CA ALA A 207 -1.16 -4.54 -0.48
C ALA A 207 -2.32 -3.84 0.28
N LEU A 208 -1.99 -2.93 1.21
CA LEU A 208 -2.98 -2.13 1.93
C LEU A 208 -3.78 -1.23 0.99
N ALA A 209 -3.14 -0.61 0.00
CA ALA A 209 -3.80 0.23 -0.99
C ALA A 209 -4.76 -0.58 -1.89
N CYS A 210 -4.39 -1.78 -2.29
CA CYS A 210 -5.25 -2.68 -3.07
C CYS A 210 -6.52 -3.07 -2.30
N HIS A 211 -6.40 -3.33 -0.99
CA HIS A 211 -7.54 -3.61 -0.13
C HIS A 211 -8.46 -2.38 -0.03
N ASP A 212 -7.90 -1.22 0.31
CA ASP A 212 -8.66 0.02 0.53
C ASP A 212 -9.37 0.48 -0.74
N LEU A 213 -8.66 0.55 -1.86
CA LEU A 213 -9.24 0.98 -3.13
C LEU A 213 -10.36 0.06 -3.61
N GLY A 214 -10.24 -1.25 -3.37
CA GLY A 214 -11.31 -2.20 -3.70
C GLY A 214 -12.63 -1.86 -2.98
N ARG A 215 -12.57 -1.47 -1.72
CA ARG A 215 -13.73 -1.03 -0.92
C ARG A 215 -14.25 0.33 -1.39
N LEU A 216 -13.36 1.29 -1.62
CA LEU A 216 -13.72 2.63 -2.10
C LEU A 216 -14.38 2.61 -3.47
N LEU A 217 -13.94 1.74 -4.38
CA LEU A 217 -14.58 1.54 -5.68
C LEU A 217 -16.01 1.01 -5.54
N THR A 218 -16.24 0.08 -4.61
CA THR A 218 -17.59 -0.42 -4.34
C THR A 218 -18.48 0.67 -3.75
N ALA A 219 -17.97 1.45 -2.79
CA ALA A 219 -18.67 2.60 -2.24
C ALA A 219 -18.97 3.66 -3.33
N SER A 220 -18.00 3.93 -4.22
CA SER A 220 -18.16 4.86 -5.33
C SER A 220 -19.32 4.49 -6.26
N ASP A 221 -19.54 3.20 -6.55
CA ASP A 221 -20.68 2.77 -7.37
C ASP A 221 -22.01 3.04 -6.69
N VAL A 222 -22.11 2.76 -5.40
CA VAL A 222 -23.33 3.01 -4.60
C VAL A 222 -23.63 4.52 -4.55
N ILE A 223 -22.62 5.31 -4.25
CA ILE A 223 -22.75 6.78 -4.13
C ILE A 223 -23.10 7.41 -5.50
N ALA A 224 -22.46 6.93 -6.58
CA ALA A 224 -22.79 7.39 -7.93
C ALA A 224 -24.23 7.04 -8.32
N ALA A 225 -24.73 5.86 -7.94
CA ALA A 225 -26.13 5.49 -8.14
C ALA A 225 -27.09 6.41 -7.34
N MET A 226 -26.80 6.70 -6.08
CA MET A 226 -27.54 7.68 -5.29
C MET A 226 -27.55 9.07 -5.98
N SER A 227 -26.43 9.46 -6.56
CA SER A 227 -26.33 10.72 -7.29
C SER A 227 -27.15 10.72 -8.59
N VAL A 228 -27.18 9.60 -9.31
CA VAL A 228 -28.06 9.42 -10.49
C VAL A 228 -29.51 9.58 -10.07
N GLU A 229 -29.96 8.90 -9.03
CA GLU A 229 -31.32 8.95 -8.52
C GLU A 229 -31.70 10.36 -8.05
N GLY A 230 -30.90 10.96 -7.16
CA GLY A 230 -31.19 12.30 -6.59
C GLY A 230 -31.19 13.43 -7.64
N LEU A 231 -30.45 13.28 -8.74
CA LEU A 231 -30.42 14.24 -9.86
C LEU A 231 -31.43 13.93 -10.97
N LEU A 232 -32.38 13.00 -10.79
CA LEU A 232 -33.28 12.52 -11.83
C LEU A 232 -32.55 12.07 -13.09
N GLY A 233 -31.44 11.33 -12.91
CA GLY A 233 -30.67 10.76 -13.99
C GLY A 233 -31.28 9.43 -14.49
N THR A 234 -30.88 8.99 -15.68
CA THR A 234 -31.39 7.77 -16.29
C THR A 234 -30.54 6.56 -15.97
N ASP A 235 -31.16 5.42 -15.70
CA ASP A 235 -30.51 4.12 -15.58
C ASP A 235 -30.28 3.40 -16.94
N ARG A 236 -30.80 3.94 -18.04
CA ARG A 236 -30.69 3.35 -19.38
C ARG A 236 -29.25 3.17 -19.83
N THR A 237 -28.34 4.05 -19.44
CA THR A 237 -26.90 3.97 -19.74
C THR A 237 -26.20 2.79 -19.08
N LEU A 238 -26.86 2.17 -18.10
CA LEU A 238 -26.37 1.00 -17.36
C LEU A 238 -26.85 -0.32 -17.96
N ASP A 239 -27.62 -0.29 -19.05
CA ASP A 239 -28.17 -1.49 -19.72
C ASP A 239 -27.04 -2.47 -20.11
N PRO A 240 -27.17 -3.77 -19.77
CA PRO A 240 -26.16 -4.77 -20.08
C PRO A 240 -25.79 -4.87 -21.56
N ALA A 241 -26.78 -4.66 -22.48
CA ALA A 241 -26.53 -4.68 -23.91
C ALA A 241 -25.65 -3.51 -24.36
N LEU A 242 -25.86 -2.31 -23.78
CA LEU A 242 -25.02 -1.14 -24.06
C LEU A 242 -23.62 -1.29 -23.46
N VAL A 243 -23.54 -1.68 -22.17
CA VAL A 243 -22.27 -1.87 -21.46
C VAL A 243 -21.43 -2.97 -22.08
N GLY A 244 -22.09 -4.04 -22.59
CA GLY A 244 -21.43 -5.18 -23.24
C GLY A 244 -20.79 -4.86 -24.59
N LEU A 245 -21.16 -3.74 -25.25
CA LEU A 245 -20.52 -3.30 -26.49
C LEU A 245 -19.05 -2.89 -26.28
N ARG A 246 -18.66 -2.59 -25.04
CA ARG A 246 -17.28 -2.31 -24.66
C ARG A 246 -16.85 -3.29 -23.57
N PRO A 247 -16.14 -4.37 -23.91
CA PRO A 247 -15.89 -5.51 -23.01
C PRO A 247 -14.79 -5.21 -21.96
N GLN A 248 -14.91 -4.12 -21.22
CA GLN A 248 -14.06 -3.78 -20.09
C GLN A 248 -14.63 -4.39 -18.81
N PRO A 249 -13.94 -5.34 -18.14
CA PRO A 249 -14.48 -6.06 -17.00
C PRO A 249 -14.90 -5.15 -15.84
N GLY A 250 -14.05 -4.18 -15.50
CA GLY A 250 -14.33 -3.24 -14.42
C GLY A 250 -15.56 -2.38 -14.69
N GLN A 251 -15.79 -1.94 -15.93
CA GLN A 251 -16.99 -1.20 -16.33
C GLN A 251 -18.25 -2.03 -16.16
N GLN A 252 -18.21 -3.31 -16.51
CA GLN A 252 -19.36 -4.22 -16.37
C GLN A 252 -19.73 -4.39 -14.89
N VAL A 253 -18.74 -4.54 -14.01
CA VAL A 253 -18.94 -4.65 -12.55
C VAL A 253 -19.55 -3.36 -12.00
N ALA A 254 -19.01 -2.19 -12.35
CA ALA A 254 -19.52 -0.90 -11.88
C ALA A 254 -20.99 -0.68 -12.32
N ALA A 255 -21.30 -0.90 -13.59
CA ALA A 255 -22.65 -0.77 -14.10
C ALA A 255 -23.62 -1.75 -13.43
N ALA A 256 -23.21 -3.00 -13.19
CA ALA A 256 -24.02 -3.99 -12.50
C ALA A 256 -24.31 -3.60 -11.04
N ASN A 257 -23.32 -3.03 -10.33
CA ASN A 257 -23.51 -2.51 -8.98
C ASN A 257 -24.52 -1.37 -8.95
N MET A 258 -24.35 -0.37 -9.83
CA MET A 258 -25.26 0.77 -9.92
C MET A 258 -26.70 0.32 -10.27
N ARG A 259 -26.89 -0.61 -11.23
CA ARG A 259 -28.20 -1.17 -11.55
C ARG A 259 -28.88 -1.83 -10.34
N ARG A 260 -28.12 -2.57 -9.52
CA ARG A 260 -28.67 -3.20 -8.30
C ARG A 260 -29.15 -2.17 -7.29
N VAL A 261 -28.43 -1.07 -7.14
CA VAL A 261 -28.82 0.02 -6.24
C VAL A 261 -30.08 0.72 -6.74
N LEU A 262 -30.17 0.99 -8.04
CA LEU A 262 -31.30 1.70 -8.66
C LEU A 262 -32.54 0.82 -8.92
N ALA A 263 -32.43 -0.50 -8.69
CA ALA A 263 -33.51 -1.44 -8.99
C ALA A 263 -34.77 -1.12 -8.17
N GLY A 264 -35.89 -0.87 -8.88
CA GLY A 264 -37.16 -0.55 -8.24
C GLY A 264 -37.31 0.88 -7.72
N SER A 265 -36.36 1.77 -8.02
CA SER A 265 -36.43 3.18 -7.61
C SER A 265 -37.67 3.87 -8.20
N PRO A 266 -38.59 4.40 -7.37
CA PRO A 266 -39.73 5.19 -7.84
C PRO A 266 -39.27 6.53 -8.42
N VAL A 267 -38.17 7.09 -7.92
CA VAL A 267 -37.59 8.35 -8.42
C VAL A 267 -37.08 8.19 -9.85
N VAL A 268 -36.33 7.15 -10.14
CA VAL A 268 -35.89 6.84 -11.54
C VAL A 268 -37.08 6.53 -12.44
N ALA A 269 -38.07 5.78 -11.93
CA ALA A 269 -39.28 5.43 -12.69
C ALA A 269 -40.15 6.64 -13.02
N SER A 270 -40.17 7.68 -12.17
CA SER A 270 -41.06 8.85 -12.31
C SER A 270 -40.87 9.63 -13.61
N HIS A 271 -39.67 9.59 -14.20
CA HIS A 271 -39.34 10.35 -15.41
C HIS A 271 -38.79 9.49 -16.57
N ARG A 272 -38.73 8.16 -16.37
CA ARG A 272 -38.15 7.22 -17.36
C ARG A 272 -38.83 7.28 -18.73
N ASP A 273 -40.13 7.38 -18.74
CA ASP A 273 -40.98 7.35 -19.94
C ASP A 273 -41.83 8.62 -20.07
N ASP A 274 -41.46 9.69 -19.37
CA ASP A 274 -42.13 10.98 -19.45
C ASP A 274 -41.79 11.66 -20.80
N PRO A 275 -42.80 11.85 -21.71
CA PRO A 275 -42.55 12.46 -23.01
C PRO A 275 -42.20 13.97 -22.90
N ASP A 276 -42.51 14.59 -21.75
CA ASP A 276 -42.24 16.00 -21.50
C ASP A 276 -40.93 16.20 -20.75
N CYS A 277 -40.18 15.14 -20.47
CA CYS A 277 -38.88 15.22 -19.81
C CYS A 277 -37.87 16.00 -20.69
N PRO A 278 -37.37 17.17 -20.24
CA PRO A 278 -36.47 17.98 -21.04
C PRO A 278 -35.04 17.44 -21.16
N ILE A 279 -34.73 16.35 -20.39
CA ILE A 279 -33.39 15.81 -20.32
C ILE A 279 -33.18 14.77 -21.42
N VAL A 280 -32.50 15.17 -22.50
CA VAL A 280 -32.14 14.26 -23.59
C VAL A 280 -30.99 13.34 -23.20
N GLN A 281 -30.00 13.84 -22.46
CA GLN A 281 -28.83 13.08 -21.99
C GLN A 281 -28.36 13.62 -20.64
N ASP A 282 -27.95 12.71 -19.76
CA ASP A 282 -27.28 13.08 -18.51
C ASP A 282 -25.89 13.64 -18.75
N ALA A 283 -25.41 14.42 -17.81
CA ALA A 283 -24.01 14.84 -17.77
C ALA A 283 -23.06 13.64 -17.67
N TYR A 284 -21.85 13.80 -18.15
CA TYR A 284 -20.84 12.74 -18.14
C TYR A 284 -20.52 12.23 -16.72
N SER A 285 -20.56 13.11 -15.71
CA SER A 285 -20.32 12.71 -14.33
C SER A 285 -21.35 11.67 -13.81
N LEU A 286 -22.54 11.61 -14.40
CA LEU A 286 -23.56 10.59 -14.12
C LEU A 286 -23.40 9.39 -15.07
N ARG A 287 -23.62 9.60 -16.39
CA ARG A 287 -23.69 8.52 -17.37
C ARG A 287 -22.36 7.81 -17.65
N CYS A 288 -21.21 8.46 -17.41
CA CYS A 288 -19.88 7.88 -17.58
C CYS A 288 -19.26 7.38 -16.26
N ALA A 289 -20.03 7.34 -15.16
CA ALA A 289 -19.56 6.82 -13.88
C ALA A 289 -19.04 5.37 -13.99
N PRO A 290 -19.72 4.43 -14.69
CA PRO A 290 -19.22 3.07 -14.85
C PRO A 290 -17.91 2.99 -15.62
N GLN A 291 -17.68 3.86 -16.60
CA GLN A 291 -16.44 3.87 -17.39
C GLN A 291 -15.23 4.30 -16.54
N VAL A 292 -15.41 5.32 -15.71
CA VAL A 292 -14.33 5.83 -14.84
C VAL A 292 -14.06 4.88 -13.67
N ALA A 293 -15.10 4.45 -12.96
CA ALA A 293 -14.97 3.46 -11.88
C ALA A 293 -14.43 2.11 -12.40
N GLY A 294 -14.83 1.73 -13.62
CA GLY A 294 -14.34 0.55 -14.29
C GLY A 294 -12.86 0.61 -14.63
N ALA A 295 -12.38 1.73 -15.18
CA ALA A 295 -10.96 1.94 -15.42
C ALA A 295 -10.15 1.84 -14.12
N GLY A 296 -10.67 2.42 -13.02
CA GLY A 296 -10.06 2.26 -11.69
C GLY A 296 -9.97 0.80 -11.24
N ARG A 297 -11.00 -0.02 -11.51
CA ARG A 297 -10.98 -1.48 -11.19
C ARG A 297 -9.98 -2.24 -12.02
N ASP A 298 -9.91 -1.99 -13.32
CA ASP A 298 -8.97 -2.68 -14.21
C ASP A 298 -7.52 -2.31 -13.85
N THR A 299 -7.27 -1.07 -13.43
CA THR A 299 -5.98 -0.62 -12.88
C THR A 299 -5.67 -1.32 -11.54
N LEU A 300 -6.66 -1.44 -10.66
CA LEU A 300 -6.51 -2.16 -9.38
C LEU A 300 -6.19 -3.65 -9.63
N GLU A 301 -6.80 -4.28 -10.60
CA GLU A 301 -6.53 -5.68 -10.93
C GLU A 301 -5.10 -5.88 -11.45
N HIS A 302 -4.60 -4.94 -12.26
CA HIS A 302 -3.19 -4.92 -12.63
C HIS A 302 -2.27 -4.82 -11.39
N ALA A 303 -2.57 -3.90 -10.48
CA ALA A 303 -1.79 -3.71 -9.26
C ALA A 303 -1.82 -4.94 -8.33
N ARG A 304 -2.96 -5.63 -8.22
CA ARG A 304 -3.10 -6.90 -7.48
C ARG A 304 -2.22 -8.00 -8.06
N ARG A 305 -2.14 -8.11 -9.39
CA ARG A 305 -1.24 -9.09 -10.03
C ARG A 305 0.23 -8.79 -9.73
N VAL A 306 0.63 -7.52 -9.78
CA VAL A 306 1.99 -7.12 -9.41
C VAL A 306 2.25 -7.45 -7.94
N ALA A 307 1.33 -7.09 -7.03
CA ALA A 307 1.44 -7.44 -5.62
C ALA A 307 1.57 -8.96 -5.41
N GLY A 308 0.78 -9.76 -6.16
CA GLY A 308 0.83 -11.23 -6.09
C GLY A 308 2.20 -11.81 -6.49
N TYR A 309 2.84 -11.25 -7.53
CA TYR A 309 4.20 -11.65 -7.92
C TYR A 309 5.23 -11.28 -6.85
N GLU A 310 5.14 -10.09 -6.28
CA GLU A 310 6.04 -9.63 -5.23
C GLU A 310 5.85 -10.42 -3.92
N LEU A 311 4.62 -10.72 -3.53
CA LEU A 311 4.31 -11.56 -2.36
C LEU A 311 4.86 -12.99 -2.47
N ALA A 312 5.07 -13.48 -3.70
CA ALA A 312 5.68 -14.78 -3.99
C ALA A 312 7.21 -14.72 -4.17
N SER A 313 7.82 -13.53 -4.04
CA SER A 313 9.24 -13.33 -4.35
C SER A 313 10.14 -13.51 -3.13
N ALA A 314 11.37 -13.98 -3.35
CA ALA A 314 12.42 -14.02 -2.35
C ALA A 314 13.42 -12.89 -2.65
N ILE A 315 13.16 -11.70 -2.12
CA ILE A 315 13.95 -10.50 -2.41
C ILE A 315 15.04 -10.30 -1.39
N ASP A 316 16.27 -10.52 -1.82
CA ASP A 316 17.49 -10.27 -1.05
C ASP A 316 18.69 -10.13 -2.03
N ASN A 317 19.79 -9.52 -1.59
CA ASN A 317 21.03 -9.43 -2.34
C ASN A 317 22.25 -9.41 -1.40
N PRO A 318 23.12 -10.43 -1.47
CA PRO A 318 23.04 -11.60 -2.34
C PRO A 318 21.96 -12.59 -1.86
N VAL A 319 21.47 -13.40 -2.77
CA VAL A 319 20.50 -14.47 -2.51
C VAL A 319 21.18 -15.84 -2.58
N VAL A 320 20.67 -16.80 -1.81
CA VAL A 320 21.11 -18.20 -1.91
C VAL A 320 20.18 -18.95 -2.85
N VAL A 321 20.68 -19.34 -4.01
CA VAL A 321 19.91 -20.10 -5.01
C VAL A 321 19.81 -21.59 -4.64
N PRO A 322 18.86 -22.36 -5.26
CA PRO A 322 18.58 -23.75 -4.84
C PRO A 322 19.77 -24.70 -4.87
N ASP A 323 20.78 -24.44 -5.67
CA ASP A 323 22.01 -25.24 -5.77
C ASP A 323 23.09 -24.84 -4.73
N GLY A 324 22.78 -23.92 -3.81
CA GLY A 324 23.63 -23.46 -2.72
C GLY A 324 24.60 -22.33 -3.09
N ARG A 325 24.64 -21.86 -4.34
CA ARG A 325 25.47 -20.70 -4.72
C ARG A 325 24.88 -19.43 -4.08
N VAL A 326 25.75 -18.49 -3.72
CA VAL A 326 25.39 -17.15 -3.23
C VAL A 326 25.66 -16.15 -4.33
N GLU A 327 24.61 -15.54 -4.87
CA GLU A 327 24.68 -14.73 -6.07
C GLU A 327 24.15 -13.32 -5.84
N SER A 328 24.91 -12.33 -6.31
CA SER A 328 24.42 -10.95 -6.42
C SER A 328 23.40 -10.84 -7.55
N ASN A 329 22.38 -10.01 -7.34
CA ASN A 329 21.29 -9.86 -8.29
C ASN A 329 20.67 -8.45 -8.22
N GLY A 330 19.65 -8.16 -9.04
CA GLY A 330 18.92 -6.90 -9.10
C GLY A 330 17.46 -6.99 -8.65
N ASN A 331 17.01 -8.11 -8.07
CA ASN A 331 15.62 -8.34 -7.73
C ASN A 331 15.10 -7.40 -6.61
N PHE A 332 16.00 -6.73 -5.91
CA PHE A 332 15.68 -5.71 -4.91
C PHE A 332 15.16 -4.39 -5.48
N HIS A 333 15.24 -4.18 -6.80
CA HIS A 333 14.85 -2.91 -7.41
C HIS A 333 13.34 -2.72 -7.40
N GLY A 334 12.85 -1.65 -6.76
CA GLY A 334 11.43 -1.43 -6.49
C GLY A 334 10.59 -0.93 -7.67
N ALA A 335 11.11 -0.84 -8.90
CA ALA A 335 10.38 -0.28 -10.05
C ALA A 335 9.03 -0.97 -10.34
N PRO A 336 8.89 -2.31 -10.30
CA PRO A 336 7.60 -2.94 -10.57
C PRO A 336 6.50 -2.46 -9.60
N VAL A 337 6.85 -2.35 -8.32
CA VAL A 337 5.93 -1.88 -7.27
C VAL A 337 5.68 -0.37 -7.41
N GLY A 338 6.72 0.41 -7.66
CA GLY A 338 6.64 1.87 -7.82
C GLY A 338 5.69 2.27 -8.95
N TYR A 339 5.77 1.61 -10.10
CA TYR A 339 4.87 1.86 -11.24
C TYR A 339 3.41 1.53 -10.90
N ALA A 340 3.16 0.41 -10.24
CA ALA A 340 1.81 0.02 -9.82
C ALA A 340 1.20 1.03 -8.84
N LEU A 341 1.98 1.52 -7.88
CA LEU A 341 1.56 2.54 -6.90
C LEU A 341 1.22 3.87 -7.57
N ASP A 342 2.05 4.34 -8.50
CA ASP A 342 1.80 5.58 -9.24
C ASP A 342 0.61 5.45 -10.19
N PHE A 343 0.42 4.32 -10.84
CA PHE A 343 -0.73 4.06 -11.70
C PHE A 343 -2.05 4.08 -10.90
N LEU A 344 -2.07 3.52 -9.70
CA LEU A 344 -3.22 3.62 -8.80
C LEU A 344 -3.50 5.07 -8.38
N ALA A 345 -2.47 5.89 -8.14
CA ALA A 345 -2.66 7.29 -7.76
C ALA A 345 -3.36 8.12 -8.86
N ILE A 346 -3.09 7.83 -10.14
CA ILE A 346 -3.78 8.43 -11.28
C ILE A 346 -5.28 8.07 -11.24
N ALA A 347 -5.60 6.78 -11.08
CA ALA A 347 -6.98 6.31 -11.02
C ALA A 347 -7.75 6.93 -9.84
N VAL A 348 -7.11 7.05 -8.66
CA VAL A 348 -7.68 7.66 -7.46
C VAL A 348 -8.03 9.14 -7.68
N ALA A 349 -7.14 9.90 -8.34
CA ALA A 349 -7.37 11.32 -8.61
C ALA A 349 -8.56 11.53 -9.58
N ASP A 350 -8.70 10.69 -10.60
CA ASP A 350 -9.81 10.78 -11.56
C ASP A 350 -11.15 10.39 -10.93
N LEU A 351 -11.17 9.32 -10.12
CA LEU A 351 -12.35 8.92 -9.32
C LEU A 351 -12.83 10.04 -8.40
N ALA A 352 -11.91 10.72 -7.73
CA ALA A 352 -12.24 11.87 -6.89
C ALA A 352 -12.77 13.04 -7.70
N SER A 353 -12.18 13.30 -8.87
CA SER A 353 -12.60 14.40 -9.75
C SER A 353 -14.04 14.21 -10.26
N ILE A 354 -14.40 13.01 -10.72
CA ILE A 354 -15.77 12.75 -11.20
C ILE A 354 -16.79 12.79 -10.06
N SER A 355 -16.42 12.36 -8.85
CA SER A 355 -17.25 12.44 -7.64
C SER A 355 -17.59 13.89 -7.29
N GLU A 356 -16.57 14.74 -7.26
CA GLU A 356 -16.74 16.17 -6.98
C GLU A 356 -17.64 16.85 -8.03
N ARG A 357 -17.56 16.49 -9.29
CA ARG A 357 -18.46 17.02 -10.33
C ARG A 357 -19.91 16.64 -10.11
N ARG A 358 -20.23 15.51 -9.51
CA ARG A 358 -21.60 15.14 -9.14
C ARG A 358 -22.11 15.99 -7.97
N THR A 359 -21.27 16.21 -6.95
CA THR A 359 -21.59 17.12 -5.84
C THR A 359 -21.88 18.53 -6.32
N ASP A 360 -21.01 19.12 -7.13
CA ASP A 360 -21.20 20.45 -7.72
C ASP A 360 -22.54 20.57 -8.47
N ARG A 361 -22.94 19.51 -9.14
CA ARG A 361 -24.19 19.47 -9.88
C ARG A 361 -25.44 19.56 -8.99
N PHE A 362 -25.44 18.92 -7.81
CA PHE A 362 -26.51 19.02 -6.84
C PHE A 362 -26.72 20.44 -6.32
N LEU A 363 -25.65 21.19 -6.21
CA LEU A 363 -25.65 22.51 -5.55
C LEU A 363 -26.08 23.66 -6.46
N ASP A 364 -26.12 23.44 -7.78
CA ASP A 364 -26.55 24.42 -8.75
C ASP A 364 -28.03 24.20 -9.12
N ALA A 365 -28.90 25.11 -8.69
CA ALA A 365 -30.32 25.04 -8.95
C ALA A 365 -30.71 24.93 -10.45
N LYS A 366 -29.83 25.37 -11.36
CA LYS A 366 -30.04 25.23 -12.82
C LYS A 366 -29.76 23.81 -13.33
N ARG A 367 -29.07 23.00 -12.56
CA ARG A 367 -28.59 21.66 -12.96
C ARG A 367 -29.09 20.53 -12.06
N SER A 368 -29.71 20.86 -10.94
CA SER A 368 -30.17 19.90 -9.93
C SER A 368 -31.59 19.40 -10.13
N ASN A 369 -32.24 19.81 -11.25
CA ASN A 369 -33.58 19.37 -11.62
C ASN A 369 -34.64 19.62 -10.52
N GLY A 370 -34.73 20.87 -10.04
CA GLY A 370 -35.77 21.31 -9.08
C GLY A 370 -35.39 21.19 -7.60
N LEU A 371 -34.18 20.73 -7.26
CA LEU A 371 -33.72 20.83 -5.87
C LEU A 371 -33.38 22.28 -5.50
N PRO A 372 -33.53 22.66 -4.22
CA PRO A 372 -33.20 24.02 -3.78
C PRO A 372 -31.71 24.32 -3.92
N PRO A 373 -31.32 25.60 -4.13
CA PRO A 373 -29.94 26.00 -4.19
C PRO A 373 -29.13 25.49 -3.00
N PHE A 374 -28.00 24.86 -3.25
CA PHE A 374 -27.09 24.26 -2.26
C PHE A 374 -27.75 23.20 -1.36
N LEU A 375 -28.93 22.68 -1.71
CA LEU A 375 -29.76 21.77 -0.90
C LEU A 375 -30.10 22.36 0.46
N ALA A 376 -30.20 23.66 0.54
CA ALA A 376 -30.60 24.42 1.73
C ALA A 376 -32.13 24.31 2.01
N ASP A 377 -32.52 24.31 3.27
CA ASP A 377 -33.94 24.35 3.67
C ASP A 377 -34.55 25.74 3.43
N ASP A 378 -33.80 26.79 3.75
CA ASP A 378 -34.16 28.19 3.52
C ASP A 378 -33.00 28.91 2.81
N PRO A 379 -32.92 28.80 1.47
CA PRO A 379 -31.80 29.37 0.70
C PRO A 379 -31.71 30.89 0.90
N GLY A 380 -30.55 31.34 1.36
CA GLY A 380 -30.26 32.72 1.70
C GLY A 380 -30.19 32.97 3.20
N VAL A 381 -30.98 32.26 4.01
CA VAL A 381 -30.84 32.21 5.47
C VAL A 381 -29.81 31.17 5.85
N ASP A 382 -29.86 29.98 5.22
CA ASP A 382 -28.80 28.99 5.32
C ASP A 382 -28.12 28.77 3.97
N SER A 383 -26.86 28.28 4.01
CA SER A 383 -26.03 28.03 2.83
C SER A 383 -25.99 26.54 2.47
N GLY A 384 -26.72 25.69 3.16
CA GLY A 384 -26.76 24.24 2.90
C GLY A 384 -25.36 23.60 2.76
N HIS A 385 -25.13 22.86 1.69
CA HIS A 385 -23.89 22.14 1.43
C HIS A 385 -22.86 22.95 0.63
N MET A 386 -23.01 24.28 0.48
CA MET A 386 -22.11 25.12 -0.33
C MET A 386 -20.62 24.86 -0.03
N ILE A 387 -20.22 24.91 1.24
CA ILE A 387 -18.81 24.80 1.66
C ILE A 387 -18.32 23.35 1.63
N LEU A 388 -19.23 22.38 1.66
CA LEU A 388 -18.86 20.97 1.51
C LEU A 388 -18.18 20.69 0.15
N GLN A 389 -18.68 21.31 -0.92
CA GLN A 389 -18.05 21.25 -2.25
C GLN A 389 -16.67 21.93 -2.27
N TYR A 390 -16.47 23.02 -1.54
CA TYR A 390 -15.16 23.66 -1.42
C TYR A 390 -14.14 22.73 -0.77
N THR A 391 -14.52 22.04 0.30
CA THR A 391 -13.70 21.01 0.95
C THR A 391 -13.32 19.91 -0.06
N GLN A 392 -14.30 19.43 -0.80
CA GLN A 392 -14.11 18.38 -1.80
C GLN A 392 -13.18 18.84 -2.92
N ALA A 393 -13.38 20.04 -3.46
CA ALA A 393 -12.56 20.62 -4.52
C ALA A 393 -11.09 20.85 -4.05
N GLY A 394 -10.90 21.28 -2.80
CA GLY A 394 -9.58 21.43 -2.20
C GLY A 394 -8.83 20.10 -2.11
N ILE A 395 -9.52 19.03 -1.70
CA ILE A 395 -8.95 17.68 -1.67
C ILE A 395 -8.60 17.21 -3.11
N VAL A 396 -9.51 17.38 -4.07
CA VAL A 396 -9.27 17.01 -5.48
C VAL A 396 -8.06 17.73 -6.05
N ALA A 397 -7.86 19.01 -5.72
CA ALA A 397 -6.67 19.75 -6.13
C ALA A 397 -5.37 19.12 -5.59
N GLU A 398 -5.37 18.67 -4.33
CA GLU A 398 -4.23 17.94 -3.76
C GLU A 398 -4.03 16.58 -4.44
N LEU A 399 -5.09 15.82 -4.69
CA LEU A 399 -5.01 14.51 -5.35
C LEU A 399 -4.41 14.61 -6.76
N LYS A 400 -4.69 15.67 -7.51
CA LYS A 400 -4.06 15.93 -8.81
C LYS A 400 -2.54 16.11 -8.69
N ARG A 401 -2.05 16.75 -7.64
CA ARG A 401 -0.62 16.84 -7.35
C ARG A 401 -0.01 15.51 -6.96
N LEU A 402 -0.71 14.73 -6.12
CA LEU A 402 -0.29 13.40 -5.71
C LEU A 402 -0.31 12.38 -6.87
N ALA A 403 -1.06 12.64 -7.95
CA ALA A 403 -1.08 11.80 -9.15
C ALA A 403 0.17 11.98 -10.04
N ALA A 404 0.98 13.04 -9.85
CA ALA A 404 2.26 13.16 -10.55
C ALA A 404 3.17 11.97 -10.15
N PRO A 405 3.66 11.15 -11.10
CA PRO A 405 4.41 9.96 -10.77
C PRO A 405 5.73 10.28 -10.05
N ALA A 406 6.05 9.55 -8.97
CA ALA A 406 7.35 9.60 -8.32
C ALA A 406 8.36 8.67 -9.02
N SER A 407 7.88 7.57 -9.59
CA SER A 407 8.70 6.53 -10.21
C SER A 407 9.35 6.95 -11.54
N VAL A 408 9.00 8.11 -12.08
CA VAL A 408 9.65 8.69 -13.27
C VAL A 408 10.92 9.46 -12.93
N ASP A 409 11.11 9.79 -11.66
CA ASP A 409 12.31 10.48 -11.17
C ASP A 409 13.37 9.45 -10.76
N SER A 410 14.63 9.76 -10.99
CA SER A 410 15.75 8.91 -10.61
C SER A 410 17.00 9.75 -10.40
N ILE A 411 17.79 9.37 -9.39
CA ILE A 411 19.04 10.04 -9.04
C ILE A 411 20.16 9.00 -8.86
N PRO A 412 21.41 9.33 -9.17
CA PRO A 412 22.54 8.48 -8.80
C PRO A 412 22.83 8.61 -7.30
N SER A 413 23.12 7.49 -6.65
CA SER A 413 23.48 7.41 -5.24
C SER A 413 24.62 6.41 -4.99
N SER A 414 25.08 6.24 -3.75
CA SER A 414 26.12 5.28 -3.34
C SER A 414 27.38 5.37 -4.21
N ALA A 415 27.91 6.60 -4.40
CA ALA A 415 29.07 6.88 -5.27
C ALA A 415 28.91 6.32 -6.70
N LEU A 416 27.74 6.48 -7.30
CA LEU A 416 27.33 6.01 -8.63
C LEU A 416 27.18 4.49 -8.77
N GLN A 417 27.28 3.72 -7.69
CA GLN A 417 27.01 2.28 -7.73
C GLN A 417 25.50 2.01 -7.91
N GLU A 418 24.67 2.87 -7.32
CA GLU A 418 23.21 2.87 -7.44
C GLU A 418 22.80 4.07 -8.31
N ASP A 419 23.03 3.96 -9.63
CA ASP A 419 22.88 5.04 -10.60
C ASP A 419 21.47 5.17 -11.17
N HIS A 420 20.55 4.27 -10.77
CA HIS A 420 19.12 4.30 -11.08
C HIS A 420 18.30 3.79 -9.90
N VAL A 421 17.33 4.59 -9.46
CA VAL A 421 16.47 4.30 -8.30
C VAL A 421 15.00 4.32 -8.70
N SER A 422 14.13 3.63 -7.95
CA SER A 422 12.70 3.49 -8.30
C SER A 422 11.80 4.56 -7.70
N LEU A 423 12.20 5.19 -6.60
CA LEU A 423 11.36 6.05 -5.75
C LEU A 423 10.00 5.41 -5.36
N GLY A 424 9.93 4.07 -5.33
CA GLY A 424 8.71 3.32 -5.05
C GLY A 424 8.14 3.60 -3.65
N TRP A 425 8.99 3.85 -2.65
CA TRP A 425 8.54 4.28 -1.32
C TRP A 425 7.74 5.58 -1.39
N HIS A 426 8.22 6.59 -2.14
CA HIS A 426 7.53 7.85 -2.32
C HIS A 426 6.21 7.68 -3.09
N ALA A 427 6.19 6.80 -4.10
CA ALA A 427 4.95 6.44 -4.80
C ALA A 427 3.92 5.84 -3.84
N GLY A 428 4.34 4.97 -2.91
CA GLY A 428 3.50 4.41 -1.86
C GLY A 428 2.98 5.46 -0.90
N ARG A 429 3.84 6.35 -0.40
CA ARG A 429 3.46 7.45 0.52
C ARG A 429 2.42 8.39 -0.11
N LYS A 430 2.60 8.76 -1.38
CA LYS A 430 1.63 9.56 -2.14
C LYS A 430 0.28 8.86 -2.26
N LEU A 431 0.29 7.58 -2.66
CA LEU A 431 -0.95 6.81 -2.85
C LEU A 431 -1.72 6.67 -1.53
N ARG A 432 -1.04 6.42 -0.41
CA ARG A 432 -1.69 6.34 0.91
C ARG A 432 -2.46 7.62 1.24
N ARG A 433 -1.83 8.79 1.05
CA ARG A 433 -2.49 10.10 1.21
C ARG A 433 -3.65 10.29 0.23
N ALA A 434 -3.47 9.85 -1.02
CA ALA A 434 -4.52 9.97 -2.03
C ALA A 434 -5.76 9.13 -1.69
N LEU A 435 -5.59 7.92 -1.14
CA LEU A 435 -6.71 7.08 -0.72
C LEU A 435 -7.50 7.68 0.44
N ASP A 436 -6.85 8.28 1.44
CA ASP A 436 -7.53 9.04 2.49
C ASP A 436 -8.34 10.21 1.90
N GLY A 437 -7.72 10.94 0.97
CA GLY A 437 -8.39 12.02 0.24
C GLY A 437 -9.62 11.53 -0.54
N LEU A 438 -9.51 10.42 -1.29
CA LEU A 438 -10.64 9.83 -2.02
C LEU A 438 -11.78 9.43 -1.08
N ALA A 439 -11.47 8.81 0.07
CA ALA A 439 -12.49 8.44 1.05
C ALA A 439 -13.28 9.66 1.53
N ARG A 440 -12.62 10.79 1.80
CA ARG A 440 -13.25 12.05 2.19
C ARG A 440 -14.10 12.65 1.07
N VAL A 441 -13.61 12.62 -0.17
CA VAL A 441 -14.35 13.11 -1.34
C VAL A 441 -15.62 12.30 -1.54
N LEU A 442 -15.56 10.98 -1.47
CA LEU A 442 -16.74 10.11 -1.56
C LEU A 442 -17.72 10.33 -0.41
N ALA A 443 -17.24 10.57 0.82
CA ALA A 443 -18.10 10.90 1.96
C ALA A 443 -18.85 12.21 1.74
N CYS A 444 -18.22 13.24 1.19
CA CYS A 444 -18.89 14.51 0.85
C CYS A 444 -20.01 14.29 -0.18
N GLU A 445 -19.74 13.51 -1.23
CA GLU A 445 -20.76 13.18 -2.23
C GLU A 445 -21.90 12.37 -1.62
N ALA A 446 -21.59 11.36 -0.79
CA ALA A 446 -22.61 10.54 -0.13
C ALA A 446 -23.58 11.38 0.72
N LEU A 447 -23.06 12.30 1.53
CA LEU A 447 -23.86 13.22 2.33
C LEU A 447 -24.75 14.11 1.45
N THR A 448 -24.20 14.64 0.36
CA THR A 448 -24.93 15.50 -0.58
C THR A 448 -26.02 14.72 -1.31
N ALA A 449 -25.72 13.51 -1.79
CA ALA A 449 -26.70 12.66 -2.46
C ALA A 449 -27.82 12.21 -1.52
N ALA A 450 -27.48 11.83 -0.27
CA ALA A 450 -28.48 11.48 0.74
C ALA A 450 -29.43 12.67 1.02
N ARG A 451 -28.88 13.88 1.24
CA ARG A 451 -29.69 15.09 1.43
C ARG A 451 -30.59 15.38 0.23
N ALA A 452 -30.08 15.18 -0.98
CA ALA A 452 -30.88 15.36 -2.19
C ALA A 452 -32.06 14.37 -2.26
N LEU A 453 -31.85 13.11 -1.87
CA LEU A 453 -32.88 12.09 -1.81
C LEU A 453 -33.96 12.42 -0.72
N ASP A 454 -33.56 12.97 0.42
CA ASP A 454 -34.50 13.44 1.46
C ASP A 454 -35.41 14.58 0.97
N LEU A 455 -34.96 15.33 -0.02
CA LEU A 455 -35.70 16.45 -0.62
C LEU A 455 -36.56 16.02 -1.82
N ARG A 456 -36.47 14.77 -2.29
CA ARG A 456 -37.27 14.21 -3.38
C ARG A 456 -38.52 13.51 -2.88
#